data_29dfb7ad563a96cee18500fa28874334
#
_entry.id   29dfb7ad563a96cee18500fa28874334
#
_cell.length_a   1.000
_cell.length_b   1.000
_cell.length_c   1.000
_cell.angle_alpha   90.00
_cell.angle_beta   90.00
_cell.angle_gamma   90.00
#
_symmetry.space_group_name_H-M   'P 1'
#
loop_
_entity.id
_entity.type
_entity.pdbx_description
1 polymer ?
#
loop_
_entity_poly.entity_id
_entity_poly.type
_entity_poly.pdbx_seq_one_letter_code
_entity_poly.pdbx_strand_id
1 'polypeptide(L)'
;MASTRRTFLAQAAAIAGTLGIGSRWNQAWSHPANWGNKPGPAKEGTAVMTSTWNHGMLANDAGFQALDEGGSALDMIEAGARLVEADAEGLSVGIGGLPDRDGHVTLDACIMDHLGDAGSVCFVQNVAHPISLARNVMDRTPHVMLAGAGAEQYARELGMPVTPLLTEQARLAWERWRETSNYQPVINIENHDTIGLLAMDDQGRLAGGCTTSGVAYKMHGRVGDSPIIGAGLYVDGAIGGATATGLGEAVMRTVGSFLVVELMRQGASAQEACFEAVQRIIRSMPTEDLQVGYLALGRDGQVGGHAIHGGFNYALHQRTSADTPIESALIDASHGEH
;
A
#
# COMPACT_ATOMS: atom_id res chain seq x y z
N MET A 1 15.13 25.86 -6.24
CA MET A 1 13.97 25.30 -6.97
C MET A 1 14.21 23.82 -7.10
N ALA A 2 13.43 22.99 -6.38
CA ALA A 2 13.54 21.55 -6.50
C ALA A 2 12.98 21.14 -7.88
N SER A 3 13.76 20.39 -8.64
CA SER A 3 13.31 19.84 -9.93
C SER A 3 12.34 18.70 -9.64
N THR A 4 11.12 18.79 -10.16
CA THR A 4 10.18 17.67 -10.08
C THR A 4 10.68 16.51 -10.94
N ARG A 5 10.25 15.27 -10.64
CA ARG A 5 10.56 14.05 -11.43
C ARG A 5 10.33 14.25 -12.92
N ARG A 6 9.22 14.92 -13.30
CA ARG A 6 8.92 15.27 -14.69
C ARG A 6 9.97 16.19 -15.30
N THR A 7 10.45 17.19 -14.56
CA THR A 7 11.47 18.13 -15.04
C THR A 7 12.82 17.43 -15.20
N PHE A 8 13.18 16.52 -14.27
CA PHE A 8 14.41 15.74 -14.35
C PHE A 8 14.40 14.79 -15.55
N LEU A 9 13.30 14.05 -15.76
CA LEU A 9 13.15 13.15 -16.90
C LEU A 9 13.15 13.90 -18.23
N ALA A 10 12.54 15.10 -18.30
CA ALA A 10 12.59 15.95 -19.48
C ALA A 10 14.01 16.47 -19.77
N GLN A 11 14.78 16.80 -18.74
CA GLN A 11 16.18 17.22 -18.90
C GLN A 11 17.08 16.06 -19.31
N ALA A 12 16.86 14.85 -18.74
CA ALA A 12 17.59 13.64 -19.15
C ALA A 12 17.29 13.27 -20.63
N ALA A 13 16.04 13.41 -21.06
CA ALA A 13 15.64 13.19 -22.45
C ALA A 13 16.26 14.24 -23.41
N ALA A 14 16.40 15.50 -22.98
CA ALA A 14 17.05 16.54 -23.77
C ALA A 14 18.56 16.29 -23.95
N ILE A 15 19.23 15.78 -22.91
CA ILE A 15 20.65 15.42 -22.98
C ILE A 15 20.88 14.18 -23.87
N ALA A 16 19.98 13.19 -23.80
CA ALA A 16 20.04 12.01 -24.66
C ALA A 16 19.78 12.37 -26.14
N GLY A 17 18.91 13.36 -26.42
CA GLY A 17 18.64 13.86 -27.77
C GLY A 17 19.83 14.52 -28.45
N THR A 18 20.70 15.20 -27.69
CA THR A 18 21.94 15.83 -28.21
C THR A 18 23.04 14.81 -28.53
N LEU A 19 22.96 13.60 -27.98
CA LEU A 19 23.92 12.51 -28.22
C LEU A 19 23.47 11.51 -29.30
N GLY A 20 22.37 11.76 -30.01
CA GLY A 20 21.87 10.91 -31.10
C GLY A 20 21.33 9.53 -30.65
N ILE A 21 21.15 9.30 -29.37
CA ILE A 21 20.68 8.02 -28.80
C ILE A 21 19.15 8.01 -28.62
N GLY A 22 18.48 9.15 -28.87
CA GLY A 22 17.11 9.42 -28.44
C GLY A 22 15.97 8.82 -29.26
N SER A 23 16.21 8.22 -30.43
CA SER A 23 15.09 7.85 -31.31
C SER A 23 14.47 6.45 -31.06
N ARG A 24 15.07 5.63 -30.22
CA ARG A 24 14.55 4.28 -29.94
C ARG A 24 13.81 4.13 -28.62
N TRP A 25 13.93 5.08 -27.69
CA TRP A 25 13.31 4.99 -26.37
C TRP A 25 11.87 5.53 -26.32
N ASN A 26 11.52 6.48 -27.18
CA ASN A 26 10.15 7.04 -27.22
C ASN A 26 9.11 6.10 -27.86
N GLN A 27 9.52 5.02 -28.55
CA GLN A 27 8.57 4.05 -29.13
C GLN A 27 8.23 2.90 -28.19
N ALA A 28 9.00 2.67 -27.13
CA ALA A 28 8.77 1.55 -26.20
C ALA A 28 7.60 1.77 -25.23
N TRP A 29 7.09 2.99 -25.11
CA TRP A 29 6.00 3.36 -24.21
C TRP A 29 4.74 3.87 -24.91
N SER A 30 4.65 3.79 -26.23
CA SER A 30 3.39 3.94 -26.93
C SER A 30 2.58 2.66 -26.73
N HIS A 31 1.56 2.72 -25.90
CA HIS A 31 0.70 1.60 -25.57
C HIS A 31 0.18 0.92 -26.82
N PRO A 32 0.44 -0.36 -27.01
CA PRO A 32 -0.31 -1.14 -27.95
C PRO A 32 -1.56 -1.68 -27.29
N ALA A 33 -2.62 -1.55 -28.01
CA ALA A 33 -3.72 -2.51 -28.06
C ALA A 33 -4.76 -2.48 -26.92
N ASN A 34 -5.93 -2.25 -27.37
CA ASN A 34 -7.23 -2.80 -27.02
C ASN A 34 -7.16 -4.17 -26.33
N TRP A 35 -6.92 -4.17 -25.02
CA TRP A 35 -7.17 -5.30 -24.16
C TRP A 35 -8.59 -5.15 -23.60
N GLY A 36 -9.53 -5.96 -24.06
CA GLY A 36 -10.86 -6.17 -23.49
C GLY A 36 -11.69 -4.92 -23.14
N ASN A 37 -12.86 -5.12 -22.61
CA ASN A 37 -13.72 -4.05 -22.08
C ASN A 37 -13.01 -3.35 -20.91
N LYS A 38 -12.53 -2.13 -21.15
CA LYS A 38 -12.05 -1.28 -20.06
C LYS A 38 -13.23 -1.03 -19.10
N PRO A 39 -13.00 -1.09 -17.78
CA PRO A 39 -14.00 -0.64 -16.82
C PRO A 39 -14.47 0.78 -17.22
N GLY A 40 -15.77 1.01 -17.13
CA GLY A 40 -16.34 2.34 -17.40
C GLY A 40 -15.73 3.39 -16.47
N PRO A 41 -15.79 4.67 -16.84
CA PRO A 41 -15.37 5.73 -15.91
C PRO A 41 -16.24 5.66 -14.66
N ALA A 42 -15.65 6.00 -13.50
CA ALA A 42 -16.41 6.28 -12.30
C ALA A 42 -17.50 7.33 -12.59
N LYS A 43 -18.62 7.22 -11.88
CA LYS A 43 -19.61 8.29 -11.92
C LYS A 43 -18.98 9.54 -11.31
N GLU A 44 -19.06 10.65 -12.04
CA GLU A 44 -18.58 11.95 -11.56
C GLU A 44 -19.21 12.28 -10.20
N GLY A 45 -18.39 12.70 -9.24
CA GLY A 45 -18.80 13.00 -7.87
C GLY A 45 -18.81 11.81 -6.91
N THR A 46 -18.53 10.57 -7.37
CA THR A 46 -18.39 9.41 -6.48
C THR A 46 -16.99 9.37 -5.88
N ALA A 47 -16.91 9.34 -4.54
CA ALA A 47 -15.68 9.08 -3.83
C ALA A 47 -15.76 7.75 -3.07
N VAL A 48 -14.66 7.00 -3.08
CA VAL A 48 -14.55 5.70 -2.41
C VAL A 48 -13.20 5.61 -1.71
N MET A 49 -13.19 5.12 -0.47
CA MET A 49 -11.96 4.69 0.20
C MET A 49 -12.19 3.33 0.84
N THR A 50 -11.26 2.43 0.63
CA THR A 50 -11.29 1.11 1.22
C THR A 50 -9.91 0.75 1.78
N SER A 51 -9.90 0.09 2.95
CA SER A 51 -8.67 -0.23 3.68
C SER A 51 -8.79 -1.58 4.35
N THR A 52 -7.70 -2.33 4.37
CA THR A 52 -7.66 -3.65 5.02
C THR A 52 -7.89 -3.51 6.52
N TRP A 53 -8.59 -4.48 7.09
CA TRP A 53 -8.88 -4.67 8.50
C TRP A 53 -9.79 -3.60 9.13
N ASN A 54 -10.21 -3.85 10.38
CA ASN A 54 -11.13 -2.99 11.11
C ASN A 54 -10.56 -1.59 11.44
N HIS A 55 -9.24 -1.47 11.63
CA HIS A 55 -8.61 -0.15 11.82
C HIS A 55 -8.71 0.73 10.57
N GLY A 56 -9.01 0.15 9.42
CA GLY A 56 -9.36 0.86 8.19
C GLY A 56 -10.57 1.78 8.32
N MET A 57 -11.49 1.54 9.26
CA MET A 57 -12.63 2.43 9.50
C MET A 57 -12.16 3.85 9.86
N LEU A 58 -11.27 3.97 10.84
CA LEU A 58 -10.70 5.25 11.25
C LEU A 58 -9.80 5.87 10.18
N ALA A 59 -9.06 5.02 9.44
CA ALA A 59 -8.23 5.49 8.34
C ALA A 59 -9.08 6.11 7.22
N ASN A 60 -10.21 5.48 6.88
CA ASN A 60 -11.13 5.98 5.86
C ASN A 60 -11.80 7.28 6.29
N ASP A 61 -12.19 7.42 7.59
CA ASP A 61 -12.73 8.68 8.14
C ASP A 61 -11.72 9.83 7.95
N ALA A 62 -10.43 9.60 8.31
CA ALA A 62 -9.39 10.60 8.12
C ALA A 62 -9.14 10.93 6.63
N GLY A 63 -9.24 9.93 5.76
CA GLY A 63 -9.14 10.12 4.31
C GLY A 63 -10.27 10.99 3.76
N PHE A 64 -11.51 10.73 4.15
CA PHE A 64 -12.65 11.55 3.73
C PHE A 64 -12.59 12.96 4.30
N GLN A 65 -12.11 13.13 5.53
CA GLN A 65 -11.86 14.47 6.06
C GLN A 65 -10.87 15.25 5.19
N ALA A 66 -9.75 14.62 4.79
CA ALA A 66 -8.76 15.24 3.90
C ALA A 66 -9.39 15.62 2.54
N LEU A 67 -10.27 14.78 1.99
CA LEU A 67 -11.00 15.08 0.76
C LEU A 67 -11.93 16.28 0.94
N ASP A 68 -12.69 16.36 2.04
CA ASP A 68 -13.59 17.46 2.34
C ASP A 68 -12.86 18.80 2.57
N GLU A 69 -11.60 18.74 2.98
CA GLU A 69 -10.69 19.89 3.07
C GLU A 69 -10.09 20.29 1.70
N GLY A 70 -10.52 19.63 0.61
CA GLY A 70 -10.09 19.92 -0.76
C GLY A 70 -8.88 19.11 -1.24
N GLY A 71 -8.54 18.04 -0.53
CA GLY A 71 -7.46 17.13 -0.89
C GLY A 71 -7.77 16.26 -2.13
N SER A 72 -6.81 15.48 -2.52
CA SER A 72 -6.86 14.49 -3.61
C SER A 72 -6.93 13.06 -3.05
N ALA A 73 -7.10 12.06 -3.92
CA ALA A 73 -6.98 10.65 -3.53
C ALA A 73 -5.65 10.33 -2.81
N LEU A 74 -4.54 10.95 -3.23
CA LEU A 74 -3.24 10.81 -2.53
C LEU A 74 -3.28 11.39 -1.12
N ASP A 75 -3.98 12.51 -0.91
CA ASP A 75 -4.13 13.13 0.40
C ASP A 75 -5.01 12.27 1.31
N MET A 76 -6.06 11.63 0.77
CA MET A 76 -6.86 10.64 1.48
C MET A 76 -5.99 9.48 1.98
N ILE A 77 -5.16 8.91 1.10
CA ILE A 77 -4.26 7.79 1.43
C ILE A 77 -3.26 8.20 2.52
N GLU A 78 -2.60 9.33 2.35
CA GLU A 78 -1.61 9.80 3.34
C GLU A 78 -2.25 10.07 4.69
N ALA A 79 -3.40 10.75 4.75
CA ALA A 79 -4.10 11.06 5.99
C ALA A 79 -4.53 9.80 6.73
N GLY A 80 -5.14 8.83 6.02
CA GLY A 80 -5.56 7.55 6.59
C GLY A 80 -4.38 6.71 7.11
N ALA A 81 -3.32 6.59 6.33
CA ALA A 81 -2.13 5.85 6.74
C ALA A 81 -1.46 6.48 7.97
N ARG A 82 -1.29 7.80 7.98
CA ARG A 82 -0.67 8.54 9.11
C ARG A 82 -1.42 8.35 10.42
N LEU A 83 -2.75 8.28 10.37
CA LEU A 83 -3.56 8.07 11.58
C LEU A 83 -3.25 6.70 12.20
N VAL A 84 -3.16 5.66 11.38
CA VAL A 84 -2.83 4.31 11.86
C VAL A 84 -1.35 4.20 12.27
N GLU A 85 -0.44 4.82 11.54
CA GLU A 85 0.99 4.87 11.89
C GLU A 85 1.26 5.57 13.23
N ALA A 86 0.38 6.49 13.66
CA ALA A 86 0.50 7.23 14.92
C ALA A 86 -0.07 6.46 16.12
N ASP A 87 -0.79 5.35 15.91
CA ASP A 87 -1.39 4.58 17.00
C ASP A 87 -0.31 3.80 17.78
N ALA A 88 0.03 4.34 18.95
CA ALA A 88 1.04 3.74 19.83
C ALA A 88 0.55 2.48 20.58
N GLU A 89 -0.75 2.20 20.59
CA GLU A 89 -1.35 1.02 21.20
C GLU A 89 -1.49 -0.14 20.21
N GLY A 90 -1.48 0.15 18.91
CA GLY A 90 -1.47 -0.83 17.83
C GLY A 90 -0.11 -1.54 17.73
N LEU A 91 -0.07 -2.86 17.86
CA LEU A 91 1.18 -3.65 17.81
C LEU A 91 1.59 -4.06 16.39
N SER A 92 1.09 -3.38 15.35
CA SER A 92 1.18 -3.87 13.96
C SER A 92 1.73 -2.86 12.95
N VAL A 93 1.40 -1.58 13.07
CA VAL A 93 1.78 -0.55 12.09
C VAL A 93 2.37 0.66 12.81
N GLY A 94 3.42 1.27 12.26
CA GLY A 94 3.94 2.54 12.77
C GLY A 94 4.54 2.48 14.18
N ILE A 95 4.21 3.50 14.99
CA ILE A 95 4.65 3.60 16.39
C ILE A 95 4.02 2.46 17.19
N GLY A 96 4.83 1.71 17.92
CA GLY A 96 4.35 0.56 18.69
C GLY A 96 4.32 -0.74 17.92
N GLY A 97 4.62 -0.76 16.64
CA GLY A 97 4.80 -2.00 15.89
C GLY A 97 5.79 -2.93 16.57
N LEU A 98 5.54 -4.25 16.50
CA LEU A 98 6.43 -5.24 17.11
C LEU A 98 7.82 -5.20 16.46
N PRO A 99 8.90 -5.23 17.26
CA PRO A 99 10.25 -5.13 16.74
C PRO A 99 10.70 -6.40 16.02
N ASP A 100 11.83 -6.31 15.35
CA ASP A 100 12.57 -7.45 14.86
C ASP A 100 13.17 -8.27 16.04
N ARG A 101 13.82 -9.39 15.74
CA ARG A 101 14.41 -10.26 16.76
C ARG A 101 15.47 -9.58 17.64
N ASP A 102 16.09 -8.52 17.11
CA ASP A 102 17.17 -7.78 17.79
C ASP A 102 16.63 -6.56 18.58
N GLY A 103 15.31 -6.33 18.55
CA GLY A 103 14.62 -5.29 19.33
C GLY A 103 14.44 -3.96 18.59
N HIS A 104 14.60 -3.92 17.28
CA HIS A 104 14.45 -2.71 16.47
C HIS A 104 13.10 -2.72 15.73
N VAL A 105 12.31 -1.69 15.90
CA VAL A 105 11.14 -1.43 15.05
C VAL A 105 11.61 -0.85 13.72
N THR A 106 11.27 -1.52 12.63
CA THR A 106 11.60 -1.09 11.27
C THR A 106 10.33 -1.02 10.44
N LEU A 107 10.14 0.09 9.74
CA LEU A 107 8.92 0.42 9.00
C LEU A 107 9.17 0.40 7.50
N ASP A 108 8.13 -0.03 6.77
CA ASP A 108 8.10 -0.09 5.33
C ASP A 108 6.82 0.59 4.84
N ALA A 109 6.88 1.36 3.75
CA ALA A 109 5.70 1.95 3.13
C ALA A 109 5.89 2.22 1.65
N CYS A 110 4.78 2.21 0.90
CA CYS A 110 4.72 2.73 -0.46
C CYS A 110 3.41 3.48 -0.71
N ILE A 111 3.45 4.37 -1.70
CA ILE A 111 2.30 5.13 -2.19
C ILE A 111 2.39 5.23 -3.72
N MET A 112 1.25 5.20 -4.40
CA MET A 112 1.19 5.24 -5.86
C MET A 112 -0.06 5.99 -6.33
N ASP A 113 0.06 6.80 -7.37
CA ASP A 113 -1.04 7.55 -7.97
C ASP A 113 -1.58 6.91 -9.27
N HIS A 114 -2.65 7.51 -9.80
CA HIS A 114 -3.31 7.10 -11.04
C HIS A 114 -2.49 7.34 -12.32
N LEU A 115 -1.40 8.09 -12.25
CA LEU A 115 -0.50 8.37 -13.37
C LEU A 115 0.68 7.38 -13.42
N GLY A 116 0.79 6.50 -12.42
CA GLY A 116 1.88 5.55 -12.27
C GLY A 116 3.10 6.15 -11.55
N ASP A 117 3.00 7.37 -11.01
CA ASP A 117 4.03 7.89 -10.13
C ASP A 117 3.95 7.19 -8.78
N ALA A 118 5.11 6.80 -8.26
CA ALA A 118 5.19 6.02 -7.03
C ALA A 118 6.39 6.43 -6.16
N GLY A 119 6.23 6.26 -4.86
CA GLY A 119 7.28 6.42 -3.87
C GLY A 119 7.25 5.30 -2.85
N SER A 120 8.41 4.93 -2.35
CA SER A 120 8.56 3.82 -1.42
C SER A 120 9.73 4.05 -0.47
N VAL A 121 9.58 3.57 0.75
CA VAL A 121 10.66 3.48 1.72
C VAL A 121 10.62 2.13 2.42
N CYS A 122 11.80 1.57 2.71
CA CYS A 122 11.89 0.32 3.42
C CYS A 122 13.00 0.33 4.46
N PHE A 123 12.81 -0.51 5.49
CA PHE A 123 13.74 -0.67 6.58
C PHE A 123 14.10 0.67 7.26
N VAL A 124 13.07 1.49 7.50
CA VAL A 124 13.22 2.82 8.10
C VAL A 124 13.03 2.72 9.60
N GLN A 125 13.93 3.34 10.36
CA GLN A 125 13.86 3.48 11.81
C GLN A 125 13.68 4.96 12.17
N ASN A 126 13.14 5.26 13.35
CA ASN A 126 13.03 6.61 13.88
C ASN A 126 12.20 7.62 13.05
N VAL A 127 11.37 7.15 12.12
CA VAL A 127 10.43 7.97 11.33
C VAL A 127 9.01 7.46 11.60
N ALA A 128 8.19 8.26 12.28
CA ALA A 128 6.84 7.87 12.69
C ALA A 128 5.90 7.63 11.49
N HIS A 129 6.08 8.40 10.42
CA HIS A 129 5.21 8.35 9.24
C HIS A 129 5.98 7.97 7.97
N PRO A 130 6.28 6.68 7.77
CA PRO A 130 6.95 6.21 6.56
C PRO A 130 6.13 6.48 5.29
N ILE A 131 4.79 6.51 5.36
CA ILE A 131 3.94 6.86 4.20
C ILE A 131 4.23 8.29 3.69
N SER A 132 4.40 9.25 4.61
CA SER A 132 4.73 10.63 4.24
C SER A 132 6.14 10.74 3.65
N LEU A 133 7.08 9.94 4.16
CA LEU A 133 8.42 9.87 3.59
C LEU A 133 8.38 9.25 2.19
N ALA A 134 7.62 8.18 1.98
CA ALA A 134 7.41 7.56 0.68
C ALA A 134 6.79 8.56 -0.33
N ARG A 135 5.79 9.34 0.09
CA ARG A 135 5.21 10.41 -0.72
C ARG A 135 6.24 11.49 -1.09
N ASN A 136 7.09 11.91 -0.16
CA ASN A 136 8.15 12.86 -0.47
C ASN A 136 9.20 12.28 -1.45
N VAL A 137 9.47 10.97 -1.40
CA VAL A 137 10.31 10.30 -2.41
C VAL A 137 9.65 10.43 -3.79
N MET A 138 8.36 10.15 -3.90
CA MET A 138 7.60 10.28 -5.14
C MET A 138 7.58 11.71 -5.69
N ASP A 139 7.24 12.69 -4.85
CA ASP A 139 6.95 14.06 -5.28
C ASP A 139 8.21 14.89 -5.54
N ARG A 140 9.32 14.60 -4.84
CA ARG A 140 10.48 15.50 -4.75
C ARG A 140 11.78 14.90 -5.24
N THR A 141 11.80 13.63 -5.62
CA THR A 141 13.00 12.96 -6.11
C THR A 141 12.76 12.26 -7.46
N PRO A 142 13.80 11.96 -8.23
CA PRO A 142 13.66 11.13 -9.43
C PRO A 142 13.56 9.64 -9.11
N HIS A 143 13.68 9.27 -7.84
CA HIS A 143 13.72 7.88 -7.40
C HIS A 143 12.32 7.37 -7.04
N VAL A 144 12.14 6.04 -7.10
CA VAL A 144 10.93 5.38 -6.62
C VAL A 144 11.12 4.86 -5.19
N MET A 145 12.33 4.43 -4.81
CA MET A 145 12.55 3.80 -3.50
C MET A 145 13.84 4.28 -2.85
N LEU A 146 13.76 4.54 -1.54
CA LEU A 146 14.90 4.74 -0.66
C LEU A 146 14.86 3.71 0.49
N ALA A 147 16.02 3.29 1.02
CA ALA A 147 16.11 2.26 2.04
C ALA A 147 16.97 2.67 3.24
N GLY A 148 16.59 2.21 4.43
CA GLY A 148 17.39 2.26 5.66
C GLY A 148 17.98 3.64 5.96
N ALA A 149 19.25 3.70 6.30
CA ALA A 149 19.95 4.92 6.69
C ALA A 149 19.88 6.04 5.63
N GLY A 150 19.80 5.68 4.33
CA GLY A 150 19.63 6.65 3.24
C GLY A 150 18.25 7.31 3.26
N ALA A 151 17.19 6.54 3.50
CA ALA A 151 15.84 7.05 3.67
C ALA A 151 15.72 7.94 4.91
N GLU A 152 16.35 7.54 6.03
CA GLU A 152 16.38 8.34 7.25
C GLU A 152 17.18 9.65 7.09
N GLN A 153 18.27 9.61 6.33
CA GLN A 153 18.99 10.84 5.99
C GLN A 153 18.08 11.80 5.24
N TYR A 154 17.36 11.31 4.24
CA TYR A 154 16.41 12.14 3.49
C TYR A 154 15.27 12.66 4.36
N ALA A 155 14.74 11.86 5.30
CA ALA A 155 13.76 12.32 6.28
C ALA A 155 14.29 13.51 7.11
N ARG A 156 15.56 13.45 7.58
CA ARG A 156 16.20 14.56 8.30
C ARG A 156 16.37 15.81 7.42
N GLU A 157 16.74 15.65 6.15
CA GLU A 157 16.82 16.75 5.19
C GLU A 157 15.48 17.44 4.95
N LEU A 158 14.38 16.71 5.05
CA LEU A 158 13.01 17.22 5.01
C LEU A 158 12.56 17.86 6.34
N GLY A 159 13.34 17.76 7.40
CA GLY A 159 12.98 18.26 8.74
C GLY A 159 11.96 17.36 9.46
N MET A 160 11.80 16.11 9.05
CA MET A 160 10.93 15.17 9.77
C MET A 160 11.52 14.85 11.16
N PRO A 161 10.68 14.79 12.21
CA PRO A 161 11.16 14.53 13.55
C PRO A 161 11.72 13.10 13.69
N VAL A 162 12.79 12.98 14.44
CA VAL A 162 13.30 11.68 14.90
C VAL A 162 12.41 11.20 16.05
N THR A 163 11.75 10.08 15.85
CA THR A 163 10.74 9.55 16.78
C THR A 163 11.11 8.14 17.21
N PRO A 164 11.25 7.85 18.52
CA PRO A 164 11.36 6.48 19.00
C PRO A 164 10.09 5.68 18.66
N LEU A 165 10.26 4.52 18.02
CA LEU A 165 9.12 3.72 17.54
C LEU A 165 8.75 2.59 18.53
N LEU A 166 9.71 2.09 19.31
CA LEU A 166 9.49 0.99 20.25
C LEU A 166 8.78 1.49 21.51
N THR A 167 7.52 1.11 21.67
CA THR A 167 6.74 1.40 22.89
C THR A 167 7.08 0.40 24.01
N GLU A 168 6.73 0.77 25.25
CA GLU A 168 6.91 -0.12 26.40
C GLU A 168 6.14 -1.44 26.24
N GLN A 169 4.94 -1.40 25.68
CA GLN A 169 4.13 -2.58 25.41
C GLN A 169 4.80 -3.52 24.41
N ALA A 170 5.30 -2.98 23.30
CA ALA A 170 6.01 -3.74 22.27
C ALA A 170 7.34 -4.32 22.81
N ARG A 171 8.06 -3.55 23.65
CA ARG A 171 9.28 -4.00 24.32
C ARG A 171 9.02 -5.20 25.25
N LEU A 172 7.98 -5.12 26.10
CA LEU A 172 7.61 -6.21 27.00
C LEU A 172 7.13 -7.47 26.24
N ALA A 173 6.43 -7.28 25.11
CA ALA A 173 6.04 -8.40 24.25
C ALA A 173 7.26 -9.09 23.62
N TRP A 174 8.23 -8.32 23.14
CA TRP A 174 9.49 -8.83 22.60
C TRP A 174 10.35 -9.55 23.66
N GLU A 175 10.48 -9.02 24.87
CA GLU A 175 11.22 -9.67 25.95
C GLU A 175 10.62 -11.03 26.30
N ARG A 176 9.29 -11.13 26.42
CA ARG A 176 8.58 -12.40 26.65
C ARG A 176 8.80 -13.41 25.51
N TRP A 177 8.75 -12.95 24.27
CA TRP A 177 9.03 -13.80 23.13
C TRP A 177 10.47 -14.34 23.17
N ARG A 178 11.47 -13.51 23.50
CA ARG A 178 12.87 -13.91 23.59
C ARG A 178 13.13 -15.05 24.60
N GLU A 179 12.39 -15.10 25.69
CA GLU A 179 12.55 -16.12 26.71
C GLU A 179 12.15 -17.52 26.23
N THR A 180 11.23 -17.61 25.29
CA THR A 180 10.63 -18.88 24.86
C THR A 180 10.94 -19.24 23.41
N SER A 181 11.50 -18.31 22.62
CA SER A 181 11.67 -18.51 21.18
C SER A 181 12.91 -19.35 20.85
N ASN A 182 12.69 -20.38 20.00
CA ASN A 182 13.76 -21.05 19.24
C ASN A 182 13.93 -20.39 17.86
N TYR A 183 13.86 -19.05 17.80
CA TYR A 183 13.86 -18.25 16.59
C TYR A 183 12.85 -18.75 15.52
N GLN A 184 11.58 -18.46 15.73
CA GLN A 184 10.54 -18.55 14.71
C GLN A 184 9.90 -17.16 14.59
N PRO A 185 9.95 -16.49 13.43
CA PRO A 185 9.15 -15.29 13.20
C PRO A 185 7.67 -15.67 13.35
N VAL A 186 6.90 -14.83 14.01
CA VAL A 186 5.47 -15.07 14.23
C VAL A 186 4.66 -14.24 13.23
N ILE A 187 3.87 -14.93 12.40
CA ILE A 187 2.83 -14.27 11.61
C ILE A 187 1.72 -13.93 12.59
N ASN A 188 1.52 -12.64 12.82
CA ASN A 188 0.50 -12.18 13.75
C ASN A 188 -0.85 -12.13 13.02
N ILE A 189 -1.57 -13.25 13.04
CA ILE A 189 -2.90 -13.38 12.44
C ILE A 189 -3.94 -12.55 13.21
N GLU A 190 -3.70 -12.29 14.52
CA GLU A 190 -4.65 -11.59 15.39
C GLU A 190 -4.49 -10.05 15.40
N ASN A 191 -3.29 -9.53 15.14
CA ASN A 191 -2.99 -8.10 15.22
C ASN A 191 -2.58 -7.46 13.86
N HIS A 192 -2.86 -8.09 12.75
CA HIS A 192 -2.81 -7.56 11.38
C HIS A 192 -1.67 -6.57 11.09
N ASP A 193 -0.51 -7.06 10.70
CA ASP A 193 0.76 -6.31 10.65
C ASP A 193 0.87 -5.28 9.50
N THR A 194 -0.20 -5.06 8.73
CA THR A 194 -0.18 -4.19 7.53
C THR A 194 -1.52 -3.51 7.32
N ILE A 195 -1.50 -2.22 7.00
CA ILE A 195 -2.66 -1.57 6.40
C ILE A 195 -2.39 -1.27 4.93
N GLY A 196 -3.26 -1.77 4.07
CA GLY A 196 -3.36 -1.40 2.66
C GLY A 196 -4.57 -0.50 2.44
N LEU A 197 -4.40 0.58 1.69
CA LEU A 197 -5.42 1.59 1.45
C LEU A 197 -5.55 1.86 -0.05
N LEU A 198 -6.78 2.00 -0.52
CA LEU A 198 -7.10 2.41 -1.89
C LEU A 198 -8.16 3.50 -1.84
N ALA A 199 -7.99 4.55 -2.61
CA ALA A 199 -8.94 5.66 -2.68
C ALA A 199 -9.20 6.10 -4.12
N MET A 200 -10.42 6.54 -4.37
CA MET A 200 -10.84 7.27 -5.55
C MET A 200 -11.53 8.56 -5.10
N ASP A 201 -11.06 9.70 -5.56
CA ASP A 201 -11.66 10.99 -5.24
C ASP A 201 -12.84 11.36 -6.16
N ASP A 202 -13.51 12.48 -5.87
CA ASP A 202 -14.66 12.99 -6.63
C ASP A 202 -14.38 13.25 -8.11
N GLN A 203 -13.11 13.33 -8.49
CA GLN A 203 -12.66 13.50 -9.88
C GLN A 203 -12.32 12.16 -10.55
N GLY A 204 -12.53 11.04 -9.87
CA GLY A 204 -12.21 9.70 -10.35
C GLY A 204 -10.71 9.41 -10.41
N ARG A 205 -9.86 10.17 -9.69
CA ARG A 205 -8.43 9.90 -9.58
C ARG A 205 -8.22 8.83 -8.54
N LEU A 206 -7.46 7.81 -8.90
CA LEU A 206 -7.11 6.69 -8.03
C LEU A 206 -5.77 6.93 -7.34
N ALA A 207 -5.66 6.48 -6.10
CA ALA A 207 -4.40 6.36 -5.39
C ALA A 207 -4.44 5.14 -4.46
N GLY A 208 -3.26 4.67 -4.07
CA GLY A 208 -3.14 3.63 -3.06
C GLY A 208 -1.91 3.82 -2.19
N GLY A 209 -1.92 3.18 -1.04
CA GLY A 209 -0.82 3.13 -0.09
C GLY A 209 -0.78 1.81 0.66
N CYS A 210 0.40 1.46 1.11
CA CYS A 210 0.61 0.29 1.96
C CYS A 210 1.68 0.64 2.98
N THR A 211 1.44 0.34 4.27
CA THR A 211 2.39 0.64 5.34
C THR A 211 2.34 -0.44 6.43
N THR A 212 3.49 -0.74 7.03
CA THR A 212 3.66 -1.86 7.97
C THR A 212 4.88 -1.70 8.84
N SER A 213 4.87 -2.37 10.02
CA SER A 213 6.10 -2.71 10.75
C SER A 213 6.66 -4.09 10.38
N GLY A 214 6.01 -4.80 9.47
CA GLY A 214 6.36 -6.16 9.03
C GLY A 214 6.05 -7.24 10.06
N VAL A 215 6.41 -8.48 9.76
CA VAL A 215 6.21 -9.64 10.63
C VAL A 215 6.93 -9.46 11.96
N ALA A 216 6.24 -9.75 13.05
CA ALA A 216 6.79 -9.66 14.39
C ALA A 216 8.04 -10.55 14.57
N TYR A 217 9.06 -9.99 15.20
CA TYR A 217 10.33 -10.68 15.52
C TYR A 217 11.08 -11.20 14.28
N LYS A 218 10.87 -10.57 13.13
CA LYS A 218 11.57 -10.85 11.87
C LYS A 218 13.09 -10.77 12.01
N MET A 219 13.82 -11.33 11.09
CA MET A 219 15.27 -11.10 11.00
C MET A 219 15.56 -9.62 10.78
N HIS A 220 16.58 -9.10 11.44
CA HIS A 220 17.06 -7.74 11.15
C HIS A 220 17.41 -7.59 9.67
N GLY A 221 16.83 -6.59 9.01
CA GLY A 221 16.96 -6.40 7.55
C GLY A 221 15.87 -7.05 6.70
N ARG A 222 14.96 -7.87 7.28
CA ARG A 222 13.82 -8.42 6.53
C ARG A 222 12.87 -7.30 6.11
N VAL A 223 12.53 -7.27 4.84
CA VAL A 223 11.50 -6.44 4.23
C VAL A 223 10.46 -7.35 3.58
N GLY A 224 9.18 -7.05 3.79
CA GLY A 224 8.05 -7.73 3.17
C GLY A 224 7.63 -7.12 1.84
N ASP A 225 6.39 -7.36 1.45
CA ASP A 225 5.79 -6.88 0.21
C ASP A 225 5.40 -5.39 0.24
N SER A 226 5.09 -4.86 1.44
CA SER A 226 4.44 -3.54 1.60
C SER A 226 5.18 -2.37 0.93
N PRO A 227 6.52 -2.31 0.85
CA PRO A 227 7.21 -1.22 0.14
C PRO A 227 7.43 -1.51 -1.34
N ILE A 228 7.02 -2.67 -1.84
CA ILE A 228 7.33 -3.14 -3.19
C ILE A 228 6.15 -2.91 -4.12
N ILE A 229 6.28 -1.93 -5.01
CA ILE A 229 5.29 -1.65 -6.06
C ILE A 229 5.12 -2.89 -6.96
N GLY A 230 3.87 -3.32 -7.10
CA GLY A 230 3.49 -4.56 -7.77
C GLY A 230 3.25 -5.73 -6.82
N ALA A 231 3.87 -5.75 -5.64
CA ALA A 231 3.65 -6.76 -4.61
C ALA A 231 2.61 -6.30 -3.58
N GLY A 232 2.96 -5.44 -2.64
CA GLY A 232 2.06 -4.94 -1.61
C GLY A 232 1.02 -3.94 -2.12
N LEU A 233 1.34 -3.22 -3.20
CA LEU A 233 0.48 -2.20 -3.81
C LEU A 233 0.71 -2.11 -5.31
N TYR A 234 -0.37 -1.93 -6.07
CA TYR A 234 -0.28 -1.48 -7.47
C TYR A 234 -1.51 -0.65 -7.85
N VAL A 235 -1.31 0.45 -8.59
CA VAL A 235 -2.37 1.32 -9.07
C VAL A 235 -2.18 1.61 -10.56
N ASP A 236 -3.26 1.46 -11.35
CA ASP A 236 -3.36 1.92 -12.73
C ASP A 236 -4.64 2.72 -12.90
N GLY A 237 -4.53 4.01 -13.17
CA GLY A 237 -5.67 4.91 -13.27
C GLY A 237 -6.66 4.58 -14.38
N ALA A 238 -6.29 3.72 -15.32
CA ALA A 238 -7.20 3.25 -16.37
C ALA A 238 -8.01 2.02 -15.95
N ILE A 239 -7.61 1.32 -14.88
CA ILE A 239 -8.14 0.02 -14.47
C ILE A 239 -8.64 0.02 -13.04
N GLY A 240 -7.77 0.38 -12.09
CA GLY A 240 -8.05 0.28 -10.66
C GLY A 240 -6.76 0.16 -9.83
N GLY A 241 -6.91 -0.17 -8.57
CA GLY A 241 -5.81 -0.44 -7.66
C GLY A 241 -6.02 -1.73 -6.88
N ALA A 242 -4.93 -2.28 -6.37
CA ALA A 242 -4.96 -3.42 -5.47
C ALA A 242 -3.86 -3.30 -4.41
N THR A 243 -4.13 -3.84 -3.23
CA THR A 243 -3.20 -3.94 -2.12
C THR A 243 -3.27 -5.31 -1.47
N ALA A 244 -2.20 -5.70 -0.80
CA ALA A 244 -2.07 -7.00 -0.14
C ALA A 244 -1.81 -6.84 1.36
N THR A 245 -2.12 -7.88 2.12
CA THR A 245 -1.79 -8.03 3.54
C THR A 245 -1.50 -9.49 3.86
N GLY A 246 -0.81 -9.75 4.98
CA GLY A 246 -0.43 -11.07 5.44
C GLY A 246 1.04 -11.41 5.14
N LEU A 247 1.34 -12.65 4.76
CA LEU A 247 2.74 -13.07 4.58
C LEU A 247 3.35 -12.49 3.30
N GLY A 248 4.20 -11.47 3.47
CA GLY A 248 4.84 -10.72 2.39
C GLY A 248 5.65 -11.58 1.43
N GLU A 249 6.28 -12.63 1.91
CA GLU A 249 7.06 -13.57 1.09
C GLU A 249 6.22 -14.27 0.02
N ALA A 250 4.97 -14.62 0.35
CA ALA A 250 4.04 -15.22 -0.61
C ALA A 250 3.56 -14.20 -1.64
N VAL A 251 3.23 -12.99 -1.18
CA VAL A 251 2.82 -11.87 -2.03
C VAL A 251 3.91 -11.47 -3.01
N MET A 252 5.16 -11.30 -2.54
CA MET A 252 6.30 -10.98 -3.40
C MET A 252 6.56 -12.03 -4.49
N ARG A 253 6.49 -13.32 -4.13
CA ARG A 253 6.75 -14.42 -5.07
C ARG A 253 5.71 -14.50 -6.19
N THR A 254 4.52 -13.98 -5.98
CA THR A 254 3.42 -13.98 -6.96
C THR A 254 3.18 -12.62 -7.62
N VAL A 255 3.84 -11.55 -7.14
CA VAL A 255 3.64 -10.16 -7.59
C VAL A 255 2.15 -9.80 -7.56
N GLY A 256 1.50 -10.07 -6.41
CA GLY A 256 0.07 -10.28 -6.35
C GLY A 256 -0.78 -9.05 -6.63
N SER A 257 -0.43 -7.85 -6.14
CA SER A 257 -1.24 -6.65 -6.40
C SER A 257 -1.20 -6.24 -7.88
N PHE A 258 -0.06 -6.37 -8.55
CA PHE A 258 0.03 -6.20 -10.01
C PHE A 258 -0.85 -7.24 -10.73
N LEU A 259 -0.80 -8.50 -10.29
CA LEU A 259 -1.62 -9.56 -10.87
C LEU A 259 -3.12 -9.25 -10.78
N VAL A 260 -3.60 -8.79 -9.60
CA VAL A 260 -5.01 -8.42 -9.42
C VAL A 260 -5.43 -7.33 -10.40
N VAL A 261 -4.65 -6.26 -10.52
CA VAL A 261 -4.96 -5.19 -11.48
C VAL A 261 -4.89 -5.68 -12.93
N GLU A 262 -3.98 -6.59 -13.24
CA GLU A 262 -3.89 -7.16 -14.59
C GLU A 262 -5.05 -8.10 -14.92
N LEU A 263 -5.58 -8.86 -13.96
CA LEU A 263 -6.81 -9.64 -14.11
C LEU A 263 -8.02 -8.73 -14.32
N MET A 264 -8.13 -7.62 -13.57
CA MET A 264 -9.16 -6.61 -13.82
C MET A 264 -9.03 -5.99 -15.22
N ARG A 265 -7.80 -5.76 -15.72
CA ARG A 265 -7.56 -5.31 -17.11
C ARG A 265 -8.09 -6.29 -18.14
N GLN A 266 -8.05 -7.57 -17.84
CA GLN A 266 -8.56 -8.65 -18.69
C GLN A 266 -10.09 -8.85 -18.56
N GLY A 267 -10.76 -8.07 -17.70
CA GLY A 267 -12.21 -8.04 -17.58
C GLY A 267 -12.78 -8.74 -16.34
N ALA A 268 -11.93 -9.22 -15.41
CA ALA A 268 -12.41 -9.71 -14.13
C ALA A 268 -12.91 -8.55 -13.26
N SER A 269 -13.95 -8.79 -12.47
CA SER A 269 -14.33 -7.89 -11.37
C SER A 269 -13.24 -7.83 -10.30
N ALA A 270 -13.26 -6.81 -9.44
CA ALA A 270 -12.33 -6.70 -8.31
C ALA A 270 -12.35 -7.94 -7.41
N GLN A 271 -13.53 -8.49 -7.16
CA GLN A 271 -13.71 -9.72 -6.36
C GLN A 271 -13.10 -10.95 -7.02
N GLU A 272 -13.39 -11.19 -8.31
CA GLU A 272 -12.85 -12.34 -9.06
C GLU A 272 -11.32 -12.25 -9.19
N ALA A 273 -10.79 -11.04 -9.37
CA ALA A 273 -9.35 -10.81 -9.47
C ALA A 273 -8.62 -11.12 -8.15
N CYS A 274 -9.17 -10.69 -7.02
CA CYS A 274 -8.64 -11.04 -5.69
C CYS A 274 -8.72 -12.56 -5.44
N PHE A 275 -9.84 -13.20 -5.78
CA PHE A 275 -9.99 -14.65 -5.67
C PHE A 275 -8.92 -15.40 -6.47
N GLU A 276 -8.73 -15.08 -7.76
CA GLU A 276 -7.75 -15.79 -8.60
C GLU A 276 -6.29 -15.54 -8.14
N ALA A 277 -5.98 -14.35 -7.62
CA ALA A 277 -4.66 -14.07 -7.05
C ALA A 277 -4.38 -14.95 -5.82
N VAL A 278 -5.36 -15.13 -4.94
CA VAL A 278 -5.30 -16.06 -3.81
C VAL A 278 -5.14 -17.50 -4.30
N GLN A 279 -5.95 -17.94 -5.29
CA GLN A 279 -5.86 -19.27 -5.86
C GLN A 279 -4.48 -19.56 -6.46
N ARG A 280 -3.79 -18.55 -7.00
CA ARG A 280 -2.42 -18.70 -7.49
C ARG A 280 -1.43 -19.01 -6.38
N ILE A 281 -1.58 -18.39 -5.19
CA ILE A 281 -0.78 -18.71 -4.02
C ILE A 281 -1.05 -20.16 -3.59
N ILE A 282 -2.33 -20.54 -3.42
CA ILE A 282 -2.73 -21.88 -2.98
C ILE A 282 -2.16 -22.98 -3.89
N ARG A 283 -2.15 -22.74 -5.21
CA ARG A 283 -1.57 -23.70 -6.17
C ARG A 283 -0.05 -23.77 -6.16
N SER A 284 0.64 -22.75 -5.62
CA SER A 284 2.10 -22.63 -5.73
C SER A 284 2.87 -22.97 -4.46
N MET A 285 2.22 -23.01 -3.31
CA MET A 285 2.88 -23.27 -2.03
C MET A 285 1.88 -23.81 -0.98
N PRO A 286 2.37 -24.53 0.07
CA PRO A 286 1.58 -24.91 1.23
C PRO A 286 0.97 -23.68 1.92
N THR A 287 -0.28 -23.77 2.38
CA THR A 287 -1.05 -22.65 2.92
C THR A 287 -1.62 -22.87 4.31
N GLU A 288 -1.32 -23.98 4.97
CA GLU A 288 -1.90 -24.37 6.28
C GLU A 288 -1.63 -23.31 7.36
N ASP A 289 -0.43 -22.72 7.36
CA ASP A 289 -0.01 -21.70 8.32
C ASP A 289 0.23 -20.34 7.66
N LEU A 290 -0.41 -20.09 6.51
CA LEU A 290 -0.17 -18.92 5.68
C LEU A 290 -1.44 -18.13 5.49
N GLN A 291 -1.46 -16.87 5.96
CA GLN A 291 -2.53 -15.93 5.63
C GLN A 291 -2.04 -14.88 4.63
N VAL A 292 -2.82 -14.69 3.57
CA VAL A 292 -2.70 -13.57 2.63
C VAL A 292 -4.10 -13.15 2.22
N GLY A 293 -4.34 -11.84 2.21
CA GLY A 293 -5.52 -11.22 1.67
C GLY A 293 -5.18 -10.17 0.61
N TYR A 294 -6.02 -10.06 -0.41
CA TYR A 294 -6.00 -8.97 -1.39
C TYR A 294 -7.27 -8.15 -1.28
N LEU A 295 -7.12 -6.84 -1.46
CA LEU A 295 -8.20 -5.87 -1.57
C LEU A 295 -8.00 -5.09 -2.86
N ALA A 296 -9.08 -4.88 -3.62
CA ALA A 296 -9.04 -4.17 -4.88
C ALA A 296 -10.17 -3.15 -5.01
N LEU A 297 -9.88 -2.06 -5.70
CA LEU A 297 -10.82 -1.01 -6.07
C LEU A 297 -10.75 -0.80 -7.59
N GLY A 298 -11.83 -1.09 -8.29
CA GLY A 298 -11.97 -0.83 -9.72
C GLY A 298 -12.17 0.66 -10.01
N ARG A 299 -11.81 1.07 -11.21
CA ARG A 299 -12.06 2.44 -11.68
C ARG A 299 -13.55 2.81 -11.70
N ASP A 300 -14.44 1.84 -11.74
CA ASP A 300 -15.89 2.02 -11.67
C ASP A 300 -16.42 2.20 -10.24
N GLY A 301 -15.54 2.17 -9.24
CA GLY A 301 -15.85 2.29 -7.82
C GLY A 301 -16.24 0.97 -7.15
N GLN A 302 -16.23 -0.16 -7.87
CA GLN A 302 -16.48 -1.47 -7.25
C GLN A 302 -15.29 -1.92 -6.42
N VAL A 303 -15.57 -2.48 -5.26
CA VAL A 303 -14.57 -3.02 -4.33
C VAL A 303 -14.74 -4.53 -4.22
N GLY A 304 -13.63 -5.24 -4.10
CA GLY A 304 -13.61 -6.66 -3.85
C GLY A 304 -12.42 -7.06 -3.01
N GLY A 305 -12.57 -8.08 -2.19
CA GLY A 305 -11.49 -8.62 -1.36
C GLY A 305 -11.61 -10.11 -1.16
N HIS A 306 -10.48 -10.81 -1.05
CA HIS A 306 -10.45 -12.24 -0.77
C HIS A 306 -9.18 -12.63 -0.04
N ALA A 307 -9.25 -13.66 0.80
CA ALA A 307 -8.11 -14.19 1.56
C ALA A 307 -8.06 -15.71 1.54
N ILE A 308 -6.90 -16.27 1.91
CA ILE A 308 -6.70 -17.72 1.97
C ILE A 308 -7.57 -18.35 3.05
N HIS A 309 -7.59 -17.75 4.26
CA HIS A 309 -8.35 -18.24 5.41
C HIS A 309 -9.34 -17.18 5.89
N GLY A 310 -10.30 -17.64 6.72
CA GLY A 310 -11.27 -16.77 7.39
C GLY A 310 -10.63 -15.71 8.27
N GLY A 311 -11.41 -14.68 8.63
CA GLY A 311 -11.00 -13.58 9.51
C GLY A 311 -10.50 -12.34 8.80
N PHE A 312 -10.33 -12.36 7.48
CA PHE A 312 -10.01 -11.15 6.72
C PHE A 312 -11.25 -10.28 6.53
N ASN A 313 -11.13 -9.01 6.91
CA ASN A 313 -12.15 -7.99 6.66
C ASN A 313 -11.52 -6.72 6.10
N TYR A 314 -12.34 -5.85 5.52
CA TYR A 314 -11.93 -4.54 5.06
C TYR A 314 -13.00 -3.48 5.35
N ALA A 315 -12.55 -2.26 5.61
CA ALA A 315 -13.40 -1.09 5.75
C ALA A 315 -13.71 -0.51 4.36
N LEU A 316 -14.95 -0.12 4.14
CA LEU A 316 -15.41 0.57 2.95
C LEU A 316 -16.16 1.83 3.35
N HIS A 317 -15.72 2.98 2.84
CA HIS A 317 -16.43 4.25 2.90
C HIS A 317 -16.68 4.74 1.48
N GLN A 318 -17.93 5.17 1.22
CA GLN A 318 -18.30 5.68 -0.09
C GLN A 318 -19.35 6.78 0.00
N ARG A 319 -19.33 7.69 -0.96
CA ARG A 319 -20.41 8.65 -1.20
C ARG A 319 -20.63 8.79 -2.70
N THR A 320 -21.89 9.00 -3.09
CA THR A 320 -22.29 9.08 -4.51
C THR A 320 -22.25 10.50 -5.07
N SER A 321 -22.13 11.50 -4.20
CA SER A 321 -21.86 12.91 -4.55
C SER A 321 -21.33 13.65 -3.33
N ALA A 322 -20.73 14.82 -3.50
CA ALA A 322 -20.20 15.63 -2.40
C ALA A 322 -21.25 15.99 -1.33
N ASP A 323 -22.51 16.08 -1.73
CA ASP A 323 -23.63 16.45 -0.84
C ASP A 323 -24.30 15.24 -0.17
N THR A 324 -23.90 14.00 -0.47
CA THR A 324 -24.47 12.79 0.13
C THR A 324 -23.70 12.40 1.39
N PRO A 325 -24.38 11.78 2.40
CA PRO A 325 -23.71 11.19 3.54
C PRO A 325 -22.71 10.11 3.10
N ILE A 326 -21.64 9.95 3.88
CA ILE A 326 -20.69 8.84 3.71
C ILE A 326 -21.36 7.57 4.22
N GLU A 327 -21.47 6.56 3.37
CA GLU A 327 -21.87 5.21 3.74
C GLU A 327 -20.62 4.44 4.17
N SER A 328 -20.62 3.88 5.38
CA SER A 328 -19.48 3.16 5.96
C SER A 328 -19.87 1.74 6.32
N ALA A 329 -19.05 0.78 5.97
CA ALA A 329 -19.23 -0.63 6.26
C ALA A 329 -17.91 -1.32 6.58
N LEU A 330 -17.96 -2.32 7.48
CA LEU A 330 -16.90 -3.31 7.65
C LEU A 330 -17.38 -4.61 6.98
N ILE A 331 -16.65 -5.08 5.99
CA ILE A 331 -17.03 -6.19 5.13
C ILE A 331 -16.14 -7.39 5.42
N ASP A 332 -16.74 -8.53 5.73
CA ASP A 332 -16.04 -9.82 5.84
C ASP A 332 -15.77 -10.37 4.43
N ALA A 333 -14.50 -10.54 4.12
CA ALA A 333 -14.03 -11.04 2.83
C ALA A 333 -13.58 -12.51 2.88
N SER A 334 -13.80 -13.19 3.99
CA SER A 334 -13.34 -14.57 4.22
C SER A 334 -14.14 -15.60 3.43
N HIS A 335 -15.38 -15.30 3.06
CA HIS A 335 -16.29 -16.22 2.38
C HIS A 335 -17.13 -15.45 1.35
N GLY A 336 -16.60 -15.29 0.15
CA GLY A 336 -17.47 -15.06 -1.00
C GLY A 336 -18.24 -16.36 -1.25
N GLU A 337 -19.55 -16.36 -1.06
CA GLU A 337 -20.39 -17.47 -1.53
C GLU A 337 -20.18 -17.60 -3.04
N HIS A 338 -19.84 -18.81 -3.48
CA HIS A 338 -19.70 -19.21 -4.89
C HIS A 338 -21.04 -19.52 -5.50
#